data_3fc5086e7105d1a565f6628d292bef6b
#
_entry.id   3fc5086e7105d1a565f6628d292bef6b
#
_cell.length_a   1.000
_cell.length_b   1.000
_cell.length_c   1.000
_cell.angle_alpha   90.00
_cell.angle_beta   90.00
_cell.angle_gamma   90.00
#
_symmetry.space_group_name_H-M   'P 1'
#
loop_
_entity.id
_entity.type
_entity.pdbx_description
1 polymer ?
#
loop_
_entity_poly.entity_id
_entity_poly.type
_entity_poly.pdbx_seq_one_letter_code
_entity_poly.pdbx_strand_id
1 'polypeptide(L)'
;MNPGDEMKEYEMQVITFGAKCSPASAQYVKNRNALEFKESYPDAVNAIIKNHYVDDLVHCFSSEESAVRVVKEIVDIHKKGGFELRKFVSNSKFFNKVFGNEQVAEPITLDRDESSHYQKVLGMYLCTRSDEFGFSLSFNKIDASIFSESRIPSKREVLRVVMSVFDPFGILAEYSLIAKLLLQSIWQRRTGWDQPIEGDDIKQWKCWLRSLSQACKIRIPRCYAEEVFGEPIELHIFCDASESAYAGVGYWRIRSKSGWKSAFIMGKTKCAPMKLSTIPRLELQAAVLGTRLRKCILEGHDVNPKCVHMWSDSKTVLAWIKSDHRKYKPYVGHRIDEILEATRLEDWHWVPTKDNPADFGTKLRSGTRETSWLRGPQFLQEDASQWNLGTSDVGDTELELRSKFTLLINEMSSDGSVNIVFRELLERFSSFTRLMRVVAWVYRMCDRKIKRKVYLDVADIEEAVLIVIRNVQDVAFHDERVALLTGQCIEKNR
;
A
#
# COMPACT_ATOMS: atom_id res chain seq x y z
N MET A 1 -25.10 17.23 40.40
CA MET A 1 -24.71 17.37 41.84
C MET A 1 -25.42 18.60 42.35
N ASN A 2 -26.21 18.44 43.37
CA ASN A 2 -26.83 19.60 44.04
C ASN A 2 -25.76 20.26 44.93
N PRO A 3 -25.78 21.62 45.03
CA PRO A 3 -24.88 22.32 45.95
C PRO A 3 -25.25 21.93 47.40
N GLY A 4 -24.47 21.08 48.03
CA GLY A 4 -24.72 20.61 49.41
C GLY A 4 -24.58 19.09 49.59
N ASP A 5 -24.45 18.30 48.52
CA ASP A 5 -24.19 16.86 48.60
C ASP A 5 -22.72 16.62 49.06
N GLU A 6 -22.53 15.75 50.04
CA GLU A 6 -21.19 15.27 50.42
C GLU A 6 -20.49 14.58 49.25
N MET A 7 -19.23 14.89 49.03
CA MET A 7 -18.37 14.21 48.05
C MET A 7 -18.21 12.72 48.47
N LYS A 8 -18.64 11.81 47.60
CA LYS A 8 -18.46 10.38 47.77
C LYS A 8 -17.39 9.87 46.84
N GLU A 9 -16.49 9.05 47.35
CA GLU A 9 -15.48 8.36 46.55
C GLU A 9 -16.11 7.07 46.01
N TYR A 10 -15.86 6.80 44.70
CA TYR A 10 -16.32 5.60 44.02
C TYR A 10 -15.12 4.93 43.33
N GLU A 11 -15.00 3.61 43.52
CA GLU A 11 -14.01 2.80 42.81
C GLU A 11 -14.63 2.23 41.53
N MET A 12 -13.93 2.41 40.41
CA MET A 12 -14.34 1.82 39.13
C MET A 12 -14.05 0.32 39.10
N GLN A 13 -15.09 -0.48 39.01
CA GLN A 13 -14.99 -1.95 38.95
C GLN A 13 -14.83 -2.49 37.51
N VAL A 14 -14.83 -1.60 36.52
CA VAL A 14 -14.72 -1.94 35.09
C VAL A 14 -13.74 -1.02 34.36
N ILE A 15 -13.24 -1.46 33.23
CA ILE A 15 -12.36 -0.64 32.38
C ILE A 15 -13.14 0.60 31.88
N THR A 16 -12.59 1.78 32.12
CA THR A 16 -13.23 3.06 31.77
C THR A 16 -13.32 3.25 30.25
N PHE A 17 -14.51 3.57 29.75
CA PHE A 17 -14.67 3.98 28.36
C PHE A 17 -13.95 5.28 28.05
N GLY A 18 -13.31 5.36 26.85
CA GLY A 18 -12.64 6.56 26.39
C GLY A 18 -11.19 6.73 26.81
N ALA A 19 -10.65 5.92 27.71
CA ALA A 19 -9.21 5.91 27.99
C ALA A 19 -8.46 5.24 26.80
N LYS A 20 -7.32 5.83 26.40
CA LYS A 20 -6.53 5.35 25.25
C LYS A 20 -6.07 3.90 25.35
N CYS A 21 -5.81 3.43 26.56
CA CYS A 21 -5.34 2.07 26.84
C CYS A 21 -6.47 1.03 26.92
N SER A 22 -7.73 1.43 27.16
CA SER A 22 -8.82 0.50 27.43
C SER A 22 -9.02 -0.56 26.35
N PRO A 23 -9.03 -0.25 25.04
CA PRO A 23 -9.18 -1.27 24.01
C PRO A 23 -8.03 -2.29 24.00
N ALA A 24 -6.79 -1.81 24.16
CA ALA A 24 -5.61 -2.66 24.19
C ALA A 24 -5.60 -3.57 25.43
N SER A 25 -5.98 -3.03 26.59
CA SER A 25 -6.09 -3.78 27.84
C SER A 25 -7.15 -4.87 27.76
N ALA A 26 -8.33 -4.56 27.23
CA ALA A 26 -9.42 -5.54 27.03
C ALA A 26 -8.97 -6.66 26.09
N GLN A 27 -8.33 -6.33 24.95
CA GLN A 27 -7.79 -7.32 24.01
C GLN A 27 -6.71 -8.20 24.65
N TYR A 28 -5.81 -7.60 25.45
CA TYR A 28 -4.77 -8.36 26.16
C TYR A 28 -5.36 -9.36 27.15
N VAL A 29 -6.30 -8.91 28.00
CA VAL A 29 -6.95 -9.78 29.00
C VAL A 29 -7.73 -10.92 28.32
N LYS A 30 -8.50 -10.60 27.28
CA LYS A 30 -9.23 -11.60 26.48
C LYS A 30 -8.28 -12.64 25.89
N ASN A 31 -7.18 -12.20 25.26
CA ASN A 31 -6.22 -13.11 24.64
C ASN A 31 -5.50 -13.96 25.70
N ARG A 32 -5.15 -13.36 26.83
CA ARG A 32 -4.51 -14.08 27.95
C ARG A 32 -5.41 -15.16 28.52
N ASN A 33 -6.69 -14.83 28.77
CA ASN A 33 -7.70 -15.81 29.20
C ASN A 33 -7.85 -16.94 28.17
N ALA A 34 -7.93 -16.63 26.88
CA ALA A 34 -8.05 -17.66 25.84
C ALA A 34 -6.86 -18.63 25.81
N LEU A 35 -5.63 -18.13 25.98
CA LEU A 35 -4.42 -18.95 25.95
C LEU A 35 -4.37 -20.03 27.03
N GLU A 36 -5.07 -19.86 28.14
CA GLU A 36 -5.17 -20.87 29.21
C GLU A 36 -5.92 -22.13 28.75
N PHE A 37 -6.75 -22.02 27.71
CA PHE A 37 -7.53 -23.12 27.13
C PHE A 37 -6.94 -23.69 25.84
N LYS A 38 -5.70 -23.31 25.47
CA LYS A 38 -5.08 -23.67 24.19
C LYS A 38 -4.99 -25.17 23.94
N GLU A 39 -4.71 -25.95 24.98
CA GLU A 39 -4.62 -27.41 24.86
C GLU A 39 -5.99 -28.09 24.73
N SER A 40 -7.02 -27.54 25.41
CA SER A 40 -8.36 -28.10 25.40
C SER A 40 -9.20 -27.70 24.19
N TYR A 41 -9.04 -26.45 23.71
CA TYR A 41 -9.88 -25.86 22.66
C TYR A 41 -9.05 -25.09 21.64
N PRO A 42 -8.13 -25.73 20.90
CA PRO A 42 -7.16 -25.04 20.03
C PRO A 42 -7.83 -24.21 18.92
N ASP A 43 -8.93 -24.72 18.32
CA ASP A 43 -9.66 -24.01 17.25
C ASP A 43 -10.32 -22.73 17.79
N ALA A 44 -10.97 -22.83 18.94
CA ALA A 44 -11.63 -21.70 19.59
C ALA A 44 -10.62 -20.63 20.00
N VAL A 45 -9.50 -21.03 20.58
CA VAL A 45 -8.42 -20.10 20.98
C VAL A 45 -7.82 -19.40 19.78
N ASN A 46 -7.56 -20.12 18.68
CA ASN A 46 -7.07 -19.52 17.45
C ASN A 46 -8.07 -18.49 16.90
N ALA A 47 -9.36 -18.81 16.86
CA ALA A 47 -10.41 -17.88 16.45
C ALA A 47 -10.47 -16.63 17.35
N ILE A 48 -10.38 -16.79 18.68
CA ILE A 48 -10.38 -15.68 19.63
C ILE A 48 -9.19 -14.74 19.39
N ILE A 49 -8.01 -15.27 19.16
CA ILE A 49 -6.79 -14.48 19.04
C ILE A 49 -6.70 -13.77 17.68
N LYS A 50 -7.01 -14.49 16.59
CA LYS A 50 -6.81 -13.97 15.21
C LYS A 50 -8.01 -13.19 14.68
N ASN A 51 -9.23 -13.53 15.06
CA ASN A 51 -10.45 -13.12 14.38
C ASN A 51 -11.32 -12.14 15.17
N HIS A 52 -10.81 -11.60 16.28
CA HIS A 52 -11.42 -10.47 16.97
C HIS A 52 -10.86 -9.13 16.49
N TYR A 53 -11.74 -8.22 16.17
CA TYR A 53 -11.44 -6.82 15.97
C TYR A 53 -12.22 -5.97 16.97
N VAL A 54 -11.56 -5.54 18.02
CA VAL A 54 -12.13 -4.81 19.18
C VAL A 54 -13.31 -5.57 19.78
N ASP A 55 -14.55 -5.28 19.35
CA ASP A 55 -15.78 -5.86 19.89
C ASP A 55 -16.34 -6.97 18.98
N ASP A 56 -15.95 -7.02 17.71
CA ASP A 56 -16.50 -7.95 16.74
C ASP A 56 -15.62 -9.19 16.56
N LEU A 57 -16.21 -10.39 16.66
CA LEU A 57 -15.60 -11.66 16.22
C LEU A 57 -16.16 -12.03 14.85
N VAL A 58 -15.30 -12.18 13.84
CA VAL A 58 -15.69 -12.60 12.50
C VAL A 58 -14.90 -13.84 12.11
N HIS A 59 -15.57 -14.96 11.90
CA HIS A 59 -14.91 -16.21 11.55
C HIS A 59 -15.71 -17.01 10.52
N CYS A 60 -15.02 -17.81 9.72
CA CYS A 60 -15.60 -18.72 8.72
C CYS A 60 -15.28 -20.16 9.10
N PHE A 61 -16.21 -21.05 8.84
CA PHE A 61 -16.09 -22.47 9.14
C PHE A 61 -16.34 -23.31 7.89
N SER A 62 -15.74 -24.49 7.83
CA SER A 62 -15.91 -25.43 6.74
C SER A 62 -17.24 -26.21 6.80
N SER A 63 -17.86 -26.30 7.97
CA SER A 63 -19.16 -26.94 8.17
C SER A 63 -19.98 -26.27 9.27
N GLU A 64 -21.32 -26.48 9.23
CA GLU A 64 -22.25 -25.94 10.23
C GLU A 64 -22.01 -26.55 11.62
N GLU A 65 -21.66 -27.84 11.70
CA GLU A 65 -21.36 -28.54 12.93
C GLU A 65 -20.11 -27.99 13.59
N SER A 66 -19.04 -27.76 12.80
CA SER A 66 -17.81 -27.15 13.32
C SER A 66 -18.07 -25.74 13.83
N ALA A 67 -18.89 -24.95 13.12
CA ALA A 67 -19.29 -23.62 13.56
C ALA A 67 -19.98 -23.65 14.93
N VAL A 68 -20.99 -24.52 15.08
CA VAL A 68 -21.73 -24.63 16.36
C VAL A 68 -20.81 -25.08 17.49
N ARG A 69 -19.97 -26.11 17.28
CA ARG A 69 -19.02 -26.61 18.28
C ARG A 69 -18.06 -25.50 18.74
N VAL A 70 -17.34 -24.91 17.78
CA VAL A 70 -16.28 -23.94 18.10
C VAL A 70 -16.86 -22.67 18.71
N VAL A 71 -18.03 -22.20 18.25
CA VAL A 71 -18.66 -21.01 18.85
C VAL A 71 -19.13 -21.26 20.27
N LYS A 72 -19.63 -22.48 20.62
CA LYS A 72 -19.93 -22.83 22.02
C LYS A 72 -18.65 -22.77 22.86
N GLU A 73 -17.56 -23.36 22.39
CA GLU A 73 -16.25 -23.33 23.07
C GLU A 73 -15.77 -21.86 23.28
N ILE A 74 -15.92 -21.01 22.28
CA ILE A 74 -15.58 -19.56 22.35
C ILE A 74 -16.44 -18.87 23.43
N VAL A 75 -17.75 -19.12 23.46
CA VAL A 75 -18.66 -18.54 24.45
C VAL A 75 -18.25 -18.97 25.87
N ASP A 76 -17.94 -20.24 26.08
CA ASP A 76 -17.51 -20.76 27.38
C ASP A 76 -16.17 -20.14 27.85
N ILE A 77 -15.20 -20.02 26.96
CA ILE A 77 -13.92 -19.37 27.24
C ILE A 77 -14.13 -17.88 27.61
N HIS A 78 -14.95 -17.16 26.85
CA HIS A 78 -15.25 -15.77 27.15
C HIS A 78 -15.95 -15.60 28.50
N LYS A 79 -16.96 -16.42 28.77
CA LYS A 79 -17.68 -16.40 30.03
C LYS A 79 -16.78 -16.60 31.26
N LYS A 80 -15.80 -17.51 31.16
CA LYS A 80 -14.79 -17.73 32.22
C LYS A 80 -13.88 -16.51 32.43
N GLY A 81 -13.65 -15.69 31.39
CA GLY A 81 -12.91 -14.44 31.48
C GLY A 81 -13.78 -13.22 31.81
N GLY A 82 -15.06 -13.40 32.12
CA GLY A 82 -15.97 -12.29 32.41
C GLY A 82 -16.46 -11.51 31.17
N PHE A 83 -16.26 -12.07 29.97
CA PHE A 83 -16.77 -11.48 28.72
C PHE A 83 -18.07 -12.18 28.30
N GLU A 84 -18.99 -11.41 27.74
CA GLU A 84 -20.27 -11.95 27.24
C GLU A 84 -20.38 -11.62 25.73
N LEU A 85 -20.49 -12.69 24.92
CA LEU A 85 -20.74 -12.56 23.48
C LEU A 85 -22.26 -12.48 23.24
N ARG A 86 -22.68 -11.50 22.43
CA ARG A 86 -24.08 -11.25 22.08
C ARG A 86 -24.20 -10.96 20.58
N LYS A 87 -25.43 -10.99 20.06
CA LYS A 87 -25.79 -10.60 18.69
C LYS A 87 -25.11 -11.48 17.62
N PHE A 88 -25.31 -12.79 17.74
CA PHE A 88 -24.82 -13.74 16.75
C PHE A 88 -25.49 -13.54 15.39
N VAL A 89 -24.69 -13.62 14.33
CA VAL A 89 -25.17 -13.53 12.93
C VAL A 89 -24.49 -14.62 12.12
N SER A 90 -25.26 -15.38 11.35
CA SER A 90 -24.75 -16.44 10.48
C SER A 90 -25.58 -16.53 9.20
N ASN A 91 -24.96 -16.99 8.10
CA ASN A 91 -25.64 -17.41 6.88
C ASN A 91 -26.25 -18.82 7.00
N SER A 92 -25.96 -19.57 8.10
CA SER A 92 -26.51 -20.89 8.38
C SER A 92 -27.81 -20.80 9.17
N LYS A 93 -28.87 -21.41 8.64
CA LYS A 93 -30.15 -21.55 9.34
C LYS A 93 -30.04 -22.50 10.55
N PHE A 94 -29.21 -23.54 10.46
CA PHE A 94 -28.97 -24.49 11.54
C PHE A 94 -28.30 -23.77 12.71
N PHE A 95 -27.25 -23.00 12.47
CA PHE A 95 -26.57 -22.21 13.49
C PHE A 95 -27.54 -21.25 14.19
N ASN A 96 -28.33 -20.49 13.42
CA ASN A 96 -29.29 -19.53 13.97
C ASN A 96 -30.36 -20.21 14.84
N LYS A 97 -30.76 -21.44 14.50
CA LYS A 97 -31.69 -22.22 15.36
C LYS A 97 -31.07 -22.66 16.67
N VAL A 98 -29.78 -23.01 16.69
CA VAL A 98 -29.06 -23.48 17.89
C VAL A 98 -28.83 -22.34 18.89
N PHE A 99 -28.45 -21.16 18.42
CA PHE A 99 -28.15 -19.99 19.26
C PHE A 99 -29.40 -19.17 19.62
N GLY A 100 -30.57 -19.45 19.03
CA GLY A 100 -31.87 -18.87 19.34
C GLY A 100 -32.05 -17.41 18.93
N ASN A 101 -33.33 -16.97 18.83
CA ASN A 101 -33.69 -15.64 18.33
C ASN A 101 -33.32 -14.48 19.28
N GLU A 102 -33.18 -14.72 20.57
CA GLU A 102 -32.89 -13.67 21.57
C GLU A 102 -31.44 -13.13 21.46
N GLN A 103 -30.53 -13.92 20.86
CA GLN A 103 -29.13 -13.54 20.68
C GLN A 103 -28.78 -13.13 19.24
N VAL A 104 -29.72 -13.21 18.32
CA VAL A 104 -29.50 -12.84 16.91
C VAL A 104 -29.66 -11.34 16.74
N ALA A 105 -28.74 -10.72 16.01
CA ALA A 105 -28.82 -9.30 15.69
C ALA A 105 -29.99 -9.00 14.74
N GLU A 106 -30.69 -7.90 14.97
CA GLU A 106 -31.72 -7.44 14.04
C GLU A 106 -31.12 -7.06 12.67
N PRO A 107 -31.71 -7.49 11.56
CA PRO A 107 -31.23 -7.14 10.23
C PRO A 107 -31.44 -5.66 9.94
N ILE A 108 -30.52 -5.08 9.18
CA ILE A 108 -30.59 -3.70 8.68
C ILE A 108 -31.09 -3.75 7.24
N THR A 109 -32.15 -3.01 6.93
CA THR A 109 -32.66 -2.85 5.57
C THR A 109 -31.90 -1.72 4.88
N LEU A 110 -31.17 -2.03 3.80
CA LEU A 110 -30.37 -1.04 3.03
C LEU A 110 -31.17 -0.39 1.89
N ASP A 111 -32.10 -1.12 1.33
CA ASP A 111 -33.00 -0.67 0.26
C ASP A 111 -34.45 -0.81 0.70
N ARG A 112 -35.36 -0.10 0.01
CA ARG A 112 -36.83 -0.20 0.23
C ARG A 112 -37.39 -1.60 -0.08
N ASP A 113 -36.53 -2.52 -0.56
CA ASP A 113 -36.88 -3.91 -0.81
C ASP A 113 -36.76 -4.68 0.51
N GLU A 114 -37.89 -4.97 1.16
CA GLU A 114 -38.01 -5.64 2.46
C GLU A 114 -37.43 -7.08 2.49
N SER A 115 -36.95 -7.59 1.35
CA SER A 115 -36.43 -8.94 1.19
C SER A 115 -34.92 -9.08 1.56
N SER A 116 -34.19 -7.98 1.70
CA SER A 116 -32.72 -7.99 1.89
C SER A 116 -32.34 -7.78 3.35
N HIS A 117 -31.83 -8.84 3.99
CA HIS A 117 -31.34 -8.80 5.36
C HIS A 117 -29.84 -8.52 5.40
N TYR A 118 -29.45 -7.27 5.59
CA TYR A 118 -28.05 -6.89 5.74
C TYR A 118 -27.67 -6.73 7.22
N GLN A 119 -26.48 -7.22 7.55
CA GLN A 119 -25.85 -6.99 8.83
C GLN A 119 -24.60 -6.13 8.63
N LYS A 120 -24.38 -5.18 9.52
CA LYS A 120 -23.17 -4.38 9.51
C LYS A 120 -22.05 -5.17 10.18
N VAL A 121 -20.99 -5.44 9.43
CA VAL A 121 -19.81 -6.17 9.89
C VAL A 121 -18.56 -5.35 9.58
N LEU A 122 -17.83 -4.91 10.61
CA LEU A 122 -16.62 -4.09 10.49
C LEU A 122 -16.77 -2.88 9.54
N GLY A 123 -17.95 -2.26 9.51
CA GLY A 123 -18.23 -1.09 8.66
C GLY A 123 -18.70 -1.41 7.24
N MET A 124 -18.70 -2.67 6.85
CA MET A 124 -19.32 -3.17 5.61
C MET A 124 -20.69 -3.80 5.89
N TYR A 125 -21.44 -4.05 4.84
CA TYR A 125 -22.74 -4.70 4.95
C TYR A 125 -22.67 -6.10 4.31
N LEU A 126 -23.05 -7.10 5.08
CA LEU A 126 -23.14 -8.49 4.66
C LEU A 126 -24.61 -8.91 4.58
N CYS A 127 -25.06 -9.34 3.40
CA CYS A 127 -26.33 -10.04 3.26
C CYS A 127 -26.14 -11.51 3.63
N THR A 128 -26.68 -11.93 4.78
CA THR A 128 -26.54 -13.32 5.23
C THR A 128 -27.37 -14.29 4.41
N ARG A 129 -28.35 -13.81 3.62
CA ARG A 129 -29.22 -14.66 2.79
C ARG A 129 -28.56 -15.04 1.47
N SER A 130 -27.91 -14.07 0.78
CA SER A 130 -27.21 -14.31 -0.47
C SER A 130 -25.70 -14.53 -0.29
N ASP A 131 -25.19 -14.37 0.94
CA ASP A 131 -23.78 -14.43 1.31
C ASP A 131 -22.89 -13.46 0.49
N GLU A 132 -23.37 -12.21 0.36
CA GLU A 132 -22.73 -11.16 -0.43
C GLU A 132 -22.43 -9.92 0.41
N PHE A 133 -21.30 -9.28 0.12
CA PHE A 133 -21.02 -7.94 0.60
C PHE A 133 -21.76 -6.90 -0.24
N GLY A 134 -22.30 -5.89 0.44
CA GLY A 134 -22.93 -4.73 -0.17
C GLY A 134 -22.47 -3.44 0.47
N PHE A 135 -22.87 -2.30 -0.12
CA PHE A 135 -22.55 -0.98 0.38
C PHE A 135 -23.82 -0.21 0.71
N SER A 136 -23.81 0.47 1.86
CA SER A 136 -24.78 1.50 2.17
C SER A 136 -24.07 2.83 2.23
N LEU A 137 -24.56 3.78 1.48
CA LEU A 137 -24.13 5.17 1.49
C LEU A 137 -25.10 6.01 2.31
N SER A 138 -25.63 5.47 3.42
CA SER A 138 -26.43 6.21 4.37
C SER A 138 -25.55 7.16 5.18
N PHE A 139 -25.59 8.44 4.84
CA PHE A 139 -24.79 9.48 5.47
C PHE A 139 -25.53 10.12 6.65
N ASN A 140 -25.99 9.32 7.62
CA ASN A 140 -26.85 9.77 8.73
C ASN A 140 -26.28 10.91 9.59
N LYS A 141 -24.97 11.18 9.50
CA LYS A 141 -24.28 12.26 10.23
C LYS A 141 -23.94 13.45 9.34
N ILE A 142 -24.43 13.47 8.10
CA ILE A 142 -24.16 14.49 7.10
C ILE A 142 -25.49 15.14 6.70
N ASP A 143 -25.50 16.47 6.61
CA ASP A 143 -26.67 17.23 6.20
C ASP A 143 -27.08 16.78 4.79
N ALA A 144 -28.34 16.33 4.65
CA ALA A 144 -28.87 15.83 3.40
C ALA A 144 -28.86 16.89 2.28
N SER A 145 -28.87 18.19 2.63
CA SER A 145 -28.80 19.27 1.65
C SER A 145 -27.48 19.26 0.83
N ILE A 146 -26.41 18.65 1.34
CA ILE A 146 -25.10 18.52 0.63
C ILE A 146 -25.24 17.65 -0.63
N PHE A 147 -26.20 16.74 -0.65
CA PHE A 147 -26.46 15.87 -1.79
C PHE A 147 -27.39 16.51 -2.82
N SER A 148 -27.92 17.71 -2.53
CA SER A 148 -28.72 18.48 -3.49
C SER A 148 -27.82 19.05 -4.60
N GLU A 149 -28.22 18.90 -5.85
CA GLU A 149 -27.50 19.49 -6.99
C GLU A 149 -27.48 21.02 -6.99
N SER A 150 -28.38 21.67 -6.26
CA SER A 150 -28.49 23.13 -6.13
C SER A 150 -27.50 23.72 -5.12
N ARG A 151 -27.03 22.92 -4.17
CA ARG A 151 -26.08 23.36 -3.14
C ARG A 151 -24.64 23.06 -3.52
N ILE A 152 -23.77 24.05 -3.34
CA ILE A 152 -22.31 23.89 -3.50
C ILE A 152 -21.71 23.62 -2.13
N PRO A 153 -21.06 22.47 -1.93
CA PRO A 153 -20.45 22.14 -0.65
C PRO A 153 -19.16 22.90 -0.41
N SER A 154 -18.79 23.04 0.86
CA SER A 154 -17.47 23.50 1.26
C SER A 154 -16.43 22.38 1.17
N LYS A 155 -15.14 22.76 1.18
CA LYS A 155 -14.02 21.81 1.24
C LYS A 155 -14.17 20.82 2.40
N ARG A 156 -14.57 21.28 3.59
CA ARG A 156 -14.81 20.45 4.77
C ARG A 156 -15.90 19.42 4.54
N GLU A 157 -16.98 19.84 3.90
CA GLU A 157 -18.12 18.97 3.60
C GLU A 157 -17.75 17.90 2.57
N VAL A 158 -17.06 18.27 1.49
CA VAL A 158 -16.56 17.31 0.50
C VAL A 158 -15.69 16.26 1.18
N LEU A 159 -14.71 16.69 2.00
CA LEU A 159 -13.85 15.75 2.73
C LEU A 159 -14.67 14.82 3.63
N ARG A 160 -15.65 15.35 4.36
CA ARG A 160 -16.49 14.56 5.27
C ARG A 160 -17.27 13.49 4.52
N VAL A 161 -17.86 13.83 3.38
CA VAL A 161 -18.61 12.86 2.56
C VAL A 161 -17.70 11.80 1.99
N VAL A 162 -16.57 12.20 1.39
CA VAL A 162 -15.60 11.26 0.79
C VAL A 162 -15.02 10.30 1.83
N MET A 163 -14.68 10.79 3.04
CA MET A 163 -14.17 9.95 4.12
C MET A 163 -15.23 9.05 4.76
N SER A 164 -16.50 9.29 4.50
CA SER A 164 -17.61 8.45 4.98
C SER A 164 -17.83 7.21 4.09
N VAL A 165 -17.28 7.20 2.89
CA VAL A 165 -17.30 6.02 2.02
C VAL A 165 -16.25 5.03 2.50
N PHE A 166 -16.68 4.02 3.27
CA PHE A 166 -15.80 3.01 3.82
C PHE A 166 -15.65 1.85 2.85
N ASP A 167 -14.44 1.66 2.32
CA ASP A 167 -14.10 0.59 1.37
C ASP A 167 -12.71 0.01 1.71
N PRO A 168 -12.63 -0.88 2.69
CA PRO A 168 -11.35 -1.43 3.15
C PRO A 168 -10.71 -2.36 2.12
N PHE A 169 -11.51 -3.03 1.29
CA PHE A 169 -11.02 -3.98 0.29
C PHE A 169 -10.77 -3.36 -1.09
N GLY A 170 -11.14 -2.08 -1.29
CA GLY A 170 -10.97 -1.43 -2.59
C GLY A 170 -11.92 -1.92 -3.67
N ILE A 171 -13.09 -2.38 -3.27
CA ILE A 171 -14.17 -2.80 -4.17
C ILE A 171 -14.67 -1.61 -5.00
N LEU A 172 -14.76 -0.44 -4.37
CA LEU A 172 -15.19 0.82 -4.97
C LEU A 172 -14.01 1.67 -5.48
N ALA A 173 -12.91 1.04 -5.93
CA ALA A 173 -11.69 1.75 -6.30
C ALA A 173 -11.92 2.85 -7.34
N GLU A 174 -12.70 2.59 -8.39
CA GLU A 174 -13.04 3.56 -9.44
C GLU A 174 -13.76 4.79 -8.85
N TYR A 175 -14.76 4.56 -8.00
CA TYR A 175 -15.53 5.64 -7.38
C TYR A 175 -14.69 6.43 -6.38
N SER A 176 -13.86 5.73 -5.61
CA SER A 176 -12.98 6.35 -4.62
C SER A 176 -11.85 7.15 -5.28
N LEU A 177 -11.39 6.75 -6.46
CA LEU A 177 -10.38 7.49 -7.21
C LEU A 177 -10.88 8.86 -7.64
N ILE A 178 -12.09 8.93 -8.23
CA ILE A 178 -12.73 10.20 -8.63
C ILE A 178 -12.75 11.17 -7.45
N ALA A 179 -13.22 10.69 -6.29
CA ALA A 179 -13.30 11.50 -5.07
C ALA A 179 -11.93 11.97 -4.57
N LYS A 180 -10.92 11.09 -4.61
CA LYS A 180 -9.54 11.42 -4.19
C LYS A 180 -8.90 12.45 -5.10
N LEU A 181 -9.11 12.35 -6.42
CA LEU A 181 -8.64 13.34 -7.39
C LEU A 181 -9.31 14.69 -7.22
N LEU A 182 -10.63 14.71 -6.96
CA LEU A 182 -11.35 15.90 -6.61
C LEU A 182 -10.78 16.57 -5.35
N LEU A 183 -10.55 15.80 -4.29
CA LEU A 183 -9.90 16.30 -3.08
C LEU A 183 -8.53 16.88 -3.40
N GLN A 184 -7.71 16.19 -4.19
CA GLN A 184 -6.38 16.67 -4.60
C GLN A 184 -6.46 18.03 -5.33
N SER A 185 -7.42 18.20 -6.27
CA SER A 185 -7.68 19.46 -6.96
C SER A 185 -8.05 20.59 -5.99
N ILE A 186 -9.00 20.35 -5.07
CA ILE A 186 -9.39 21.32 -4.06
C ILE A 186 -8.22 21.73 -3.17
N TRP A 187 -7.32 20.78 -2.82
CA TRP A 187 -6.10 21.09 -2.04
C TRP A 187 -5.11 21.95 -2.82
N GLN A 188 -4.93 21.70 -4.11
CA GLN A 188 -4.04 22.48 -4.99
C GLN A 188 -4.49 23.95 -5.11
N ARG A 189 -5.80 24.18 -5.15
CA ARG A 189 -6.39 25.54 -5.21
C ARG A 189 -6.25 26.33 -3.89
N ARG A 190 -5.80 25.70 -2.80
CA ARG A 190 -5.67 26.31 -1.47
C ARG A 190 -6.97 26.89 -0.91
N THR A 191 -8.12 26.38 -1.34
CA THR A 191 -9.44 26.77 -0.84
C THR A 191 -9.51 26.62 0.68
N GLY A 192 -10.12 27.59 1.39
CA GLY A 192 -10.32 27.54 2.82
C GLY A 192 -11.31 26.43 3.23
N TRP A 193 -11.25 26.00 4.47
CA TRP A 193 -12.04 24.86 4.96
C TRP A 193 -13.55 25.00 4.81
N ASP A 194 -14.07 26.19 5.05
CA ASP A 194 -15.51 26.50 5.06
C ASP A 194 -15.92 27.28 3.81
N GLN A 195 -14.99 27.50 2.87
CA GLN A 195 -15.27 28.09 1.57
C GLN A 195 -15.90 27.06 0.63
N PRO A 196 -16.93 27.45 -0.16
CA PRO A 196 -17.47 26.62 -1.23
C PRO A 196 -16.38 26.21 -2.24
N ILE A 197 -16.51 25.03 -2.83
CA ILE A 197 -15.68 24.63 -3.97
C ILE A 197 -16.09 25.39 -5.22
N GLU A 198 -15.18 25.53 -6.20
CA GLU A 198 -15.40 26.38 -7.36
C GLU A 198 -15.03 25.70 -8.69
N GLY A 199 -15.52 26.25 -9.78
CA GLY A 199 -15.14 25.89 -11.14
C GLY A 199 -15.41 24.42 -11.49
N ASP A 200 -14.40 23.74 -12.01
CA ASP A 200 -14.52 22.34 -12.43
C ASP A 200 -14.69 21.37 -11.28
N ASP A 201 -14.28 21.75 -10.05
CA ASP A 201 -14.46 20.92 -8.87
C ASP A 201 -15.96 20.69 -8.57
N ILE A 202 -16.82 21.68 -8.87
CA ILE A 202 -18.29 21.54 -8.75
C ILE A 202 -18.81 20.49 -9.73
N LYS A 203 -18.32 20.50 -10.97
CA LYS A 203 -18.73 19.52 -11.99
C LYS A 203 -18.32 18.11 -11.60
N GLN A 204 -17.07 17.96 -11.13
CA GLN A 204 -16.53 16.66 -10.66
C GLN A 204 -17.30 16.16 -9.45
N TRP A 205 -17.61 17.04 -8.48
CA TRP A 205 -18.43 16.71 -7.33
C TRP A 205 -19.81 16.15 -7.72
N LYS A 206 -20.52 16.86 -8.59
CA LYS A 206 -21.85 16.43 -9.07
C LYS A 206 -21.78 15.12 -9.84
N CYS A 207 -20.78 14.95 -10.69
CA CYS A 207 -20.53 13.71 -11.42
C CYS A 207 -20.29 12.54 -10.45
N TRP A 208 -19.45 12.75 -9.44
CA TRP A 208 -19.18 11.75 -8.43
C TRP A 208 -20.41 11.38 -7.60
N LEU A 209 -21.19 12.36 -7.14
CA LEU A 209 -22.43 12.09 -6.42
C LEU A 209 -23.41 11.20 -7.22
N ARG A 210 -23.57 11.49 -8.52
CA ARG A 210 -24.42 10.65 -9.39
C ARG A 210 -23.88 9.22 -9.50
N SER A 211 -22.57 9.04 -9.52
CA SER A 211 -21.94 7.72 -9.60
C SER A 211 -22.15 6.88 -8.32
N LEU A 212 -22.33 7.51 -7.16
CA LEU A 212 -22.53 6.81 -5.89
C LEU A 212 -23.79 5.92 -5.89
N SER A 213 -24.84 6.30 -6.61
CA SER A 213 -26.03 5.46 -6.74
C SER A 213 -25.77 4.12 -7.42
N GLN A 214 -24.77 4.07 -8.31
CA GLN A 214 -24.31 2.82 -8.93
C GLN A 214 -23.44 2.01 -7.98
N ALA A 215 -22.58 2.68 -7.20
CA ALA A 215 -21.75 2.04 -6.19
C ALA A 215 -22.59 1.26 -5.16
N CYS A 216 -23.75 1.78 -4.76
CA CYS A 216 -24.69 1.09 -3.86
C CYS A 216 -25.24 -0.23 -4.42
N LYS A 217 -25.25 -0.41 -5.75
CA LYS A 217 -25.76 -1.63 -6.40
C LYS A 217 -24.72 -2.74 -6.49
N ILE A 218 -23.47 -2.45 -6.19
CA ILE A 218 -22.39 -3.43 -6.27
C ILE A 218 -22.61 -4.48 -5.18
N ARG A 219 -22.57 -5.76 -5.59
CA ARG A 219 -22.63 -6.92 -4.73
C ARG A 219 -21.45 -7.83 -5.05
N ILE A 220 -20.80 -8.36 -4.02
CA ILE A 220 -19.65 -9.26 -4.18
C ILE A 220 -19.88 -10.47 -3.29
N PRO A 221 -19.79 -11.70 -3.83
CA PRO A 221 -19.81 -12.90 -3.03
C PRO A 221 -18.75 -12.84 -1.94
N ARG A 222 -19.11 -13.17 -0.70
CA ARG A 222 -18.16 -13.29 0.40
C ARG A 222 -17.26 -14.51 0.23
N CYS A 223 -17.83 -15.60 -0.23
CA CYS A 223 -17.10 -16.83 -0.49
C CYS A 223 -16.40 -16.76 -1.85
N TYR A 224 -15.11 -17.02 -1.90
CA TYR A 224 -14.32 -16.99 -3.12
C TYR A 224 -14.72 -18.11 -4.11
N ALA A 225 -15.06 -19.29 -3.60
CA ALA A 225 -15.58 -20.41 -4.39
C ALA A 225 -16.42 -21.33 -3.51
N GLU A 226 -17.56 -21.81 -4.02
CA GLU A 226 -18.44 -22.75 -3.30
C GLU A 226 -17.78 -24.12 -3.09
N GLU A 227 -17.00 -24.56 -4.07
CA GLU A 227 -16.27 -25.83 -4.03
C GLU A 227 -14.85 -25.61 -4.57
N VAL A 228 -13.86 -26.10 -3.85
CA VAL A 228 -12.46 -26.13 -4.27
C VAL A 228 -12.09 -27.56 -4.61
N PHE A 229 -11.74 -27.81 -5.87
CA PHE A 229 -11.34 -29.12 -6.35
C PHE A 229 -9.84 -29.30 -6.26
N GLY A 230 -9.32 -29.91 -5.21
CA GLY A 230 -7.99 -30.53 -5.10
C GLY A 230 -6.79 -29.86 -5.78
N GLU A 231 -7.03 -28.92 -6.65
CA GLU A 231 -6.04 -28.14 -7.38
C GLU A 231 -5.54 -26.99 -6.51
N PRO A 232 -4.26 -26.68 -6.63
CA PRO A 232 -3.68 -25.62 -5.84
C PRO A 232 -4.22 -24.25 -6.24
N ILE A 233 -4.51 -23.45 -5.22
CA ILE A 233 -4.89 -22.04 -5.39
C ILE A 233 -3.68 -21.23 -5.83
N GLU A 234 -3.88 -20.29 -6.73
CA GLU A 234 -2.85 -19.34 -7.21
C GLU A 234 -3.24 -17.91 -6.83
N LEU A 235 -2.24 -17.10 -6.48
CA LEU A 235 -2.42 -15.67 -6.21
C LEU A 235 -1.92 -14.84 -7.39
N HIS A 236 -2.78 -13.99 -7.94
CA HIS A 236 -2.44 -13.09 -9.02
C HIS A 236 -2.61 -11.65 -8.59
N ILE A 237 -1.56 -10.83 -8.77
CA ILE A 237 -1.57 -9.41 -8.42
C ILE A 237 -1.18 -8.59 -9.64
N PHE A 238 -2.02 -7.63 -9.99
CA PHE A 238 -1.86 -6.75 -11.13
C PHE A 238 -1.53 -5.34 -10.65
N CYS A 239 -0.61 -4.69 -11.34
CA CYS A 239 -0.14 -3.34 -11.05
C CYS A 239 -0.21 -2.47 -12.30
N ASP A 240 -0.68 -1.24 -12.14
CA ASP A 240 -0.76 -0.24 -13.20
C ASP A 240 -0.58 1.18 -12.66
N ALA A 241 -0.13 2.09 -13.50
CA ALA A 241 -0.10 3.51 -13.20
C ALA A 241 -0.46 4.37 -14.41
N SER A 242 -1.10 5.50 -14.11
CA SER A 242 -1.35 6.60 -15.04
C SER A 242 -0.69 7.88 -14.53
N GLU A 243 -0.85 8.98 -15.26
CA GLU A 243 -0.42 10.30 -14.79
C GLU A 243 -1.11 10.75 -13.50
N SER A 244 -2.34 10.27 -13.27
CA SER A 244 -3.20 10.71 -12.17
C SER A 244 -3.15 9.78 -10.95
N ALA A 245 -2.88 8.49 -11.14
CA ALA A 245 -2.99 7.50 -10.08
C ALA A 245 -2.13 6.24 -10.36
N TYR A 246 -1.90 5.46 -9.31
CA TYR A 246 -1.35 4.12 -9.42
C TYR A 246 -2.16 3.16 -8.55
N ALA A 247 -2.27 1.92 -9.01
CA ALA A 247 -3.14 0.90 -8.42
C ALA A 247 -2.50 -0.48 -8.39
N GLY A 248 -2.99 -1.29 -7.47
CA GLY A 248 -2.74 -2.73 -7.41
C GLY A 248 -4.02 -3.46 -7.05
N VAL A 249 -4.24 -4.65 -7.62
CA VAL A 249 -5.39 -5.49 -7.36
C VAL A 249 -5.01 -6.96 -7.34
N GLY A 250 -5.57 -7.71 -6.40
CA GLY A 250 -5.27 -9.12 -6.19
C GLY A 250 -6.49 -10.03 -6.36
N TYR A 251 -6.24 -11.19 -6.96
CA TYR A 251 -7.24 -12.24 -7.21
C TYR A 251 -6.71 -13.60 -6.80
N TRP A 252 -7.60 -14.42 -6.23
CA TRP A 252 -7.40 -15.85 -6.21
C TRP A 252 -7.80 -16.46 -7.53
N ARG A 253 -6.97 -17.36 -8.08
CA ARG A 253 -7.34 -18.25 -9.16
C ARG A 253 -7.55 -19.65 -8.60
N ILE A 254 -8.78 -20.15 -8.74
CA ILE A 254 -9.26 -21.35 -8.05
C ILE A 254 -9.85 -22.31 -9.06
N ARG A 255 -9.50 -23.59 -8.98
CA ARG A 255 -10.12 -24.65 -9.79
C ARG A 255 -11.46 -25.04 -9.17
N SER A 256 -12.53 -24.93 -9.95
CA SER A 256 -13.88 -25.39 -9.60
C SER A 256 -14.35 -26.49 -10.56
N LYS A 257 -15.49 -27.13 -10.29
CA LYS A 257 -16.09 -28.12 -11.21
C LYS A 257 -16.33 -27.56 -12.60
N SER A 258 -16.68 -26.29 -12.72
CA SER A 258 -16.97 -25.62 -13.99
C SER A 258 -15.73 -25.06 -14.71
N GLY A 259 -14.52 -25.28 -14.19
CA GLY A 259 -13.27 -24.74 -14.72
C GLY A 259 -12.57 -23.79 -13.77
N TRP A 260 -11.64 -22.99 -14.29
CA TRP A 260 -10.94 -21.99 -13.54
C TRP A 260 -11.84 -20.78 -13.27
N LYS A 261 -11.78 -20.26 -12.04
CA LYS A 261 -12.45 -19.04 -11.60
C LYS A 261 -11.44 -18.06 -11.03
N SER A 262 -11.64 -16.78 -11.30
CA SER A 262 -10.94 -15.69 -10.61
C SER A 262 -11.88 -15.06 -9.59
N ALA A 263 -11.39 -14.88 -8.36
CA ALA A 263 -12.14 -14.26 -7.28
C ALA A 263 -11.36 -13.03 -6.76
N PHE A 264 -12.02 -11.88 -6.75
CA PHE A 264 -11.45 -10.65 -6.22
C PHE A 264 -11.16 -10.78 -4.73
N ILE A 265 -9.98 -10.35 -4.30
CA ILE A 265 -9.59 -10.33 -2.89
C ILE A 265 -9.64 -8.91 -2.37
N MET A 266 -8.76 -8.08 -2.89
CA MET A 266 -8.68 -6.68 -2.55
C MET A 266 -7.86 -5.89 -3.59
N GLY A 267 -8.12 -4.59 -3.63
CA GLY A 267 -7.35 -3.67 -4.43
C GLY A 267 -7.07 -2.36 -3.70
N LYS A 268 -6.14 -1.60 -4.22
CA LYS A 268 -5.77 -0.31 -3.64
C LYS A 268 -5.41 0.68 -4.72
N THR A 269 -5.97 1.88 -4.60
CA THR A 269 -5.72 3.00 -5.52
C THR A 269 -5.18 4.18 -4.75
N LYS A 270 -4.15 4.83 -5.28
CA LYS A 270 -3.56 6.05 -4.75
C LYS A 270 -3.42 7.09 -5.85
N CYS A 271 -3.71 8.35 -5.55
CA CYS A 271 -3.41 9.46 -6.46
C CYS A 271 -1.89 9.59 -6.65
N ALA A 272 -1.49 10.00 -7.84
CA ALA A 272 -0.11 10.40 -8.11
C ALA A 272 0.27 11.59 -7.20
N PRO A 273 1.53 11.68 -6.76
CA PRO A 273 2.00 12.81 -5.97
C PRO A 273 1.81 14.14 -6.72
N MET A 274 1.48 15.21 -6.00
CA MET A 274 1.35 16.55 -6.59
C MET A 274 2.66 17.08 -7.21
N LYS A 275 3.80 16.64 -6.68
CA LYS A 275 5.10 16.89 -7.32
C LYS A 275 5.22 15.96 -8.52
N LEU A 276 5.44 16.56 -9.68
CA LEU A 276 5.58 15.84 -10.94
C LEU A 276 6.53 14.64 -10.80
N SER A 277 6.05 13.49 -11.23
CA SER A 277 6.80 12.24 -11.32
C SER A 277 6.67 11.70 -12.73
N THR A 278 7.70 11.05 -13.23
CA THR A 278 7.64 10.41 -14.55
C THR A 278 6.76 9.16 -14.49
N ILE A 279 6.13 8.80 -15.60
CA ILE A 279 5.27 7.61 -15.69
C ILE A 279 6.02 6.34 -15.23
N PRO A 280 7.24 6.03 -15.67
CA PRO A 280 7.97 4.86 -15.19
C PRO A 280 8.16 4.84 -13.68
N ARG A 281 8.32 6.01 -13.03
CA ARG A 281 8.38 6.08 -11.57
C ARG A 281 7.04 5.81 -10.90
N LEU A 282 5.93 6.19 -11.51
CA LEU A 282 4.59 5.88 -11.02
C LEU A 282 4.27 4.39 -11.20
N GLU A 283 4.66 3.80 -12.34
CA GLU A 283 4.56 2.36 -12.58
C GLU A 283 5.39 1.56 -11.55
N LEU A 284 6.60 2.03 -11.21
CA LEU A 284 7.38 1.44 -10.13
C LEU A 284 6.69 1.57 -8.76
N GLN A 285 6.01 2.68 -8.50
CA GLN A 285 5.19 2.84 -7.29
C GLN A 285 4.00 1.86 -7.27
N ALA A 286 3.41 1.58 -8.43
CA ALA A 286 2.37 0.56 -8.55
C ALA A 286 2.91 -0.84 -8.24
N ALA A 287 4.10 -1.18 -8.73
CA ALA A 287 4.78 -2.44 -8.41
C ALA A 287 5.07 -2.60 -6.92
N VAL A 288 5.57 -1.54 -6.26
CA VAL A 288 5.75 -1.51 -4.79
C VAL A 288 4.40 -1.68 -4.06
N LEU A 289 3.34 -1.00 -4.54
CA LEU A 289 1.99 -1.14 -3.97
C LEU A 289 1.49 -2.57 -4.10
N GLY A 290 1.67 -3.22 -5.25
CA GLY A 290 1.32 -4.62 -5.49
C GLY A 290 2.10 -5.58 -4.59
N THR A 291 3.40 -5.32 -4.39
CA THR A 291 4.23 -6.11 -3.46
C THR A 291 3.71 -6.03 -2.02
N ARG A 292 3.34 -4.83 -1.56
CA ARG A 292 2.73 -4.64 -0.23
C ARG A 292 1.34 -5.28 -0.14
N LEU A 293 0.56 -5.23 -1.22
CA LEU A 293 -0.74 -5.89 -1.30
C LEU A 293 -0.59 -7.41 -1.20
N ARG A 294 0.38 -8.01 -1.93
CA ARG A 294 0.75 -9.43 -1.81
C ARG A 294 1.02 -9.83 -0.36
N LYS A 295 1.86 -9.07 0.32
CA LYS A 295 2.20 -9.31 1.72
C LYS A 295 0.94 -9.30 2.59
N CYS A 296 0.11 -8.27 2.46
CA CYS A 296 -1.14 -8.13 3.21
C CYS A 296 -2.10 -9.31 2.96
N ILE A 297 -2.23 -9.76 1.71
CA ILE A 297 -3.10 -10.89 1.36
C ILE A 297 -2.58 -12.19 1.99
N LEU A 298 -1.29 -12.48 1.88
CA LEU A 298 -0.69 -13.71 2.41
C LEU A 298 -0.69 -13.76 3.94
N GLU A 299 -0.53 -12.61 4.59
CA GLU A 299 -0.61 -12.52 6.07
C GLU A 299 -2.06 -12.58 6.60
N GLY A 300 -3.02 -12.13 5.78
CA GLY A 300 -4.44 -12.08 6.17
C GLY A 300 -5.25 -13.33 5.88
N HIS A 301 -4.70 -14.30 5.15
CA HIS A 301 -5.40 -15.53 4.79
C HIS A 301 -4.63 -16.77 5.26
N ASP A 302 -5.35 -17.74 5.81
CA ASP A 302 -4.79 -19.07 6.13
C ASP A 302 -4.71 -19.98 4.88
N VAL A 303 -4.44 -19.39 3.70
CA VAL A 303 -4.31 -20.06 2.42
C VAL A 303 -2.88 -19.95 1.94
N ASN A 304 -2.24 -21.09 1.68
CA ASN A 304 -0.91 -21.15 1.07
C ASN A 304 -1.04 -21.38 -0.45
N PRO A 305 -0.92 -20.33 -1.28
CA PRO A 305 -1.01 -20.51 -2.73
C PRO A 305 0.21 -21.31 -3.25
N LYS A 306 -0.01 -22.14 -4.26
CA LYS A 306 1.06 -22.90 -4.94
C LYS A 306 2.09 -21.95 -5.57
N CYS A 307 1.59 -20.88 -6.18
CA CYS A 307 2.42 -19.86 -6.80
C CYS A 307 1.77 -18.48 -6.65
N VAL A 308 2.61 -17.48 -6.78
CA VAL A 308 2.22 -16.07 -6.80
C VAL A 308 2.68 -15.45 -8.10
N HIS A 309 1.80 -14.78 -8.80
CA HIS A 309 2.10 -14.09 -10.04
C HIS A 309 1.89 -12.59 -9.88
N MET A 310 2.92 -11.82 -10.18
CA MET A 310 2.93 -10.36 -10.19
C MET A 310 2.90 -9.86 -11.62
N TRP A 311 1.92 -9.05 -11.99
CA TRP A 311 1.68 -8.63 -13.36
C TRP A 311 1.86 -7.12 -13.51
N SER A 312 2.58 -6.71 -14.55
CA SER A 312 2.69 -5.32 -14.95
C SER A 312 2.76 -5.22 -16.48
N ASP A 313 2.18 -4.17 -17.04
CA ASP A 313 2.30 -3.84 -18.47
C ASP A 313 3.52 -2.94 -18.76
N SER A 314 4.21 -2.48 -17.71
CA SER A 314 5.44 -1.69 -17.84
C SER A 314 6.67 -2.56 -18.08
N LYS A 315 7.13 -2.62 -19.33
CA LYS A 315 8.41 -3.27 -19.67
C LYS A 315 9.60 -2.62 -18.97
N THR A 316 9.56 -1.31 -18.75
CA THR A 316 10.60 -0.56 -18.02
C THR A 316 10.75 -1.03 -16.59
N VAL A 317 9.63 -1.18 -15.87
CA VAL A 317 9.66 -1.65 -14.48
C VAL A 317 10.15 -3.09 -14.41
N LEU A 318 9.71 -3.96 -15.32
CA LEU A 318 10.19 -5.35 -15.40
C LEU A 318 11.68 -5.42 -15.71
N ALA A 319 12.20 -4.54 -16.58
CA ALA A 319 13.64 -4.43 -16.85
C ALA A 319 14.41 -4.00 -15.59
N TRP A 320 13.88 -3.03 -14.85
CA TRP A 320 14.50 -2.61 -13.58
C TRP A 320 14.54 -3.73 -12.55
N ILE A 321 13.44 -4.48 -12.37
CA ILE A 321 13.35 -5.60 -11.42
C ILE A 321 14.34 -6.73 -11.80
N LYS A 322 14.49 -7.03 -13.09
CA LYS A 322 15.41 -8.07 -13.59
C LYS A 322 16.88 -7.67 -13.55
N SER A 323 17.17 -6.37 -13.44
CA SER A 323 18.54 -5.83 -13.45
C SER A 323 19.08 -5.63 -12.03
N ASP A 324 20.40 -5.47 -11.89
CA ASP A 324 21.02 -5.10 -10.61
C ASP A 324 20.56 -3.71 -10.16
N HIS A 325 19.81 -3.64 -9.04
CA HIS A 325 19.25 -2.42 -8.46
C HIS A 325 20.30 -1.35 -8.14
N ARG A 326 21.56 -1.76 -7.90
CA ARG A 326 22.69 -0.86 -7.58
C ARG A 326 23.07 0.06 -8.72
N LYS A 327 22.72 -0.31 -9.96
CA LYS A 327 22.98 0.51 -11.16
C LYS A 327 22.11 1.77 -11.23
N TYR A 328 20.98 1.79 -10.52
CA TYR A 328 19.99 2.87 -10.65
C TYR A 328 20.13 3.93 -9.56
N LYS A 329 19.59 5.12 -9.83
CA LYS A 329 19.50 6.23 -8.86
C LYS A 329 18.76 5.76 -7.60
N PRO A 330 19.01 6.41 -6.44
CA PRO A 330 18.47 5.96 -5.14
C PRO A 330 16.95 5.76 -5.14
N TYR A 331 16.20 6.62 -5.85
CA TYR A 331 14.75 6.50 -5.92
C TYR A 331 14.29 5.15 -6.49
N VAL A 332 14.90 4.70 -7.57
CA VAL A 332 14.58 3.43 -8.23
C VAL A 332 15.22 2.27 -7.47
N GLY A 333 16.50 2.39 -7.12
CA GLY A 333 17.24 1.33 -6.43
C GLY A 333 16.57 0.85 -5.15
N HIS A 334 16.18 1.76 -4.25
CA HIS A 334 15.52 1.39 -2.97
C HIS A 334 14.15 0.72 -3.17
N ARG A 335 13.42 1.08 -4.23
CA ARG A 335 12.11 0.47 -4.51
C ARG A 335 12.22 -0.92 -5.09
N ILE A 336 13.23 -1.13 -5.95
CA ILE A 336 13.53 -2.47 -6.46
C ILE A 336 13.98 -3.37 -5.33
N ASP A 337 14.79 -2.86 -4.42
CA ASP A 337 15.24 -3.58 -3.22
C ASP A 337 14.03 -4.04 -2.38
N GLU A 338 13.08 -3.12 -2.06
CA GLU A 338 11.84 -3.45 -1.36
C GLU A 338 11.00 -4.51 -2.11
N ILE A 339 10.95 -4.46 -3.43
CA ILE A 339 10.23 -5.44 -4.24
C ILE A 339 10.90 -6.81 -4.14
N LEU A 340 12.23 -6.88 -4.29
CA LEU A 340 12.98 -8.13 -4.30
C LEU A 340 13.14 -8.76 -2.92
N GLU A 341 13.03 -7.99 -1.83
CA GLU A 341 12.93 -8.55 -0.47
C GLU A 341 11.66 -9.39 -0.27
N ALA A 342 10.58 -9.06 -0.98
CA ALA A 342 9.28 -9.69 -0.78
C ALA A 342 8.80 -10.57 -1.95
N THR A 343 9.45 -10.52 -3.13
CA THR A 343 9.06 -11.26 -4.33
C THR A 343 10.27 -11.88 -5.01
N ARG A 344 10.06 -12.90 -5.83
CA ARG A 344 11.09 -13.50 -6.67
C ARG A 344 11.04 -12.92 -8.08
N LEU A 345 12.13 -12.98 -8.82
CA LEU A 345 12.17 -12.52 -10.21
C LEU A 345 11.18 -13.28 -11.10
N GLU A 346 11.06 -14.59 -10.85
CA GLU A 346 10.18 -15.50 -11.61
C GLU A 346 8.69 -15.18 -11.40
N ASP A 347 8.33 -14.52 -10.29
CA ASP A 347 6.95 -14.13 -10.00
C ASP A 347 6.46 -13.01 -10.94
N TRP A 348 7.38 -12.24 -11.56
CA TRP A 348 7.05 -11.04 -12.35
C TRP A 348 6.85 -11.33 -13.83
N HIS A 349 5.67 -11.02 -14.32
CA HIS A 349 5.24 -11.26 -15.69
C HIS A 349 4.75 -9.98 -16.36
N TRP A 350 4.91 -9.93 -17.67
CA TRP A 350 4.30 -8.88 -18.47
C TRP A 350 2.87 -9.25 -18.83
N VAL A 351 1.97 -8.26 -18.85
CA VAL A 351 0.59 -8.40 -19.33
C VAL A 351 0.28 -7.26 -20.30
N PRO A 352 -0.46 -7.50 -21.40
CA PRO A 352 -0.95 -6.42 -22.26
C PRO A 352 -1.85 -5.46 -21.47
N THR A 353 -1.73 -4.15 -21.71
CA THR A 353 -2.53 -3.12 -21.00
C THR A 353 -4.04 -3.38 -21.06
N LYS A 354 -4.55 -3.90 -22.21
CA LYS A 354 -5.97 -4.26 -22.37
C LYS A 354 -6.45 -5.35 -21.42
N ASP A 355 -5.55 -6.22 -20.98
CA ASP A 355 -5.81 -7.37 -20.13
C ASP A 355 -5.35 -7.09 -18.67
N ASN A 356 -4.85 -5.87 -18.39
CA ASN A 356 -4.45 -5.46 -17.06
C ASN A 356 -5.65 -4.85 -16.29
N PRO A 357 -6.25 -5.56 -15.31
CA PRO A 357 -7.41 -5.04 -14.57
C PRO A 357 -7.06 -3.85 -13.67
N ALA A 358 -5.79 -3.66 -13.32
CA ALA A 358 -5.35 -2.51 -12.52
C ALA A 358 -5.54 -1.17 -13.24
N ASP A 359 -5.64 -1.17 -14.59
CA ASP A 359 -5.95 0.01 -15.42
C ASP A 359 -7.30 0.66 -15.05
N PHE A 360 -8.26 -0.11 -14.53
CA PHE A 360 -9.53 0.42 -14.01
C PHE A 360 -9.36 1.22 -12.71
N GLY A 361 -8.33 0.93 -11.93
CA GLY A 361 -8.00 1.67 -10.71
C GLY A 361 -7.17 2.92 -10.95
N THR A 362 -6.74 3.22 -12.18
CA THR A 362 -5.85 4.34 -12.51
C THR A 362 -6.44 5.36 -13.47
N LYS A 363 -7.49 4.98 -14.23
CA LYS A 363 -8.11 5.83 -15.25
C LYS A 363 -9.55 6.15 -14.91
N LEU A 364 -9.92 7.42 -15.09
CA LEU A 364 -11.32 7.86 -15.00
C LEU A 364 -12.07 7.39 -16.25
N ARG A 365 -12.97 6.43 -16.10
CA ARG A 365 -13.84 5.97 -17.19
C ARG A 365 -15.28 6.34 -16.88
N SER A 366 -15.97 6.93 -17.86
CA SER A 366 -17.41 7.18 -17.79
C SER A 366 -18.14 5.95 -18.34
N GLY A 367 -18.92 5.27 -17.52
CA GLY A 367 -19.83 4.20 -17.97
C GLY A 367 -19.86 2.98 -17.07
N THR A 368 -21.08 2.47 -16.89
CA THR A 368 -21.40 1.26 -16.14
C THR A 368 -20.93 0.01 -16.91
N ARG A 369 -19.70 -0.41 -16.71
CA ARG A 369 -19.32 -1.79 -17.00
C ARG A 369 -19.07 -2.47 -15.64
N GLU A 370 -19.71 -3.63 -15.46
CA GLU A 370 -19.28 -4.60 -14.44
C GLU A 370 -17.81 -4.86 -14.68
N THR A 371 -17.01 -4.31 -13.80
CA THR A 371 -15.65 -3.94 -14.10
C THR A 371 -14.77 -5.19 -14.07
N SER A 372 -13.85 -5.27 -15.00
CA SER A 372 -12.74 -6.23 -14.95
C SER A 372 -11.96 -6.13 -13.62
N TRP A 373 -12.11 -5.01 -12.90
CA TRP A 373 -11.60 -4.81 -11.55
C TRP A 373 -12.11 -5.85 -10.56
N LEU A 374 -13.41 -6.19 -10.59
CA LEU A 374 -13.99 -7.17 -9.66
C LEU A 374 -13.96 -8.61 -10.20
N ARG A 375 -13.93 -8.79 -11.51
CA ARG A 375 -13.95 -10.13 -12.13
C ARG A 375 -12.56 -10.65 -12.47
N GLY A 376 -11.55 -9.77 -12.51
CA GLY A 376 -10.23 -10.12 -13.05
C GLY A 376 -10.23 -10.27 -14.59
N PRO A 377 -9.06 -10.43 -15.21
CA PRO A 377 -8.93 -10.62 -16.62
C PRO A 377 -9.37 -12.02 -17.05
N GLN A 378 -9.91 -12.13 -18.26
CA GLN A 378 -10.51 -13.38 -18.74
C GLN A 378 -9.50 -14.52 -18.83
N PHE A 379 -8.25 -14.25 -19.17
CA PHE A 379 -7.24 -15.30 -19.31
C PHE A 379 -7.02 -16.10 -18.00
N LEU A 380 -7.34 -15.53 -16.83
CA LEU A 380 -7.28 -16.28 -15.57
C LEU A 380 -8.33 -17.41 -15.48
N GLN A 381 -9.34 -17.37 -16.33
CA GLN A 381 -10.37 -18.43 -16.42
C GLN A 381 -10.01 -19.52 -17.43
N GLU A 382 -8.90 -19.36 -18.14
CA GLU A 382 -8.38 -20.29 -19.13
C GLU A 382 -7.25 -21.13 -18.56
N ASP A 383 -6.90 -22.24 -19.19
CA ASP A 383 -5.71 -22.99 -18.80
C ASP A 383 -4.43 -22.17 -19.05
N ALA A 384 -3.47 -22.29 -18.16
CA ALA A 384 -2.20 -21.53 -18.25
C ALA A 384 -1.43 -21.78 -19.56
N SER A 385 -1.61 -22.96 -20.16
CA SER A 385 -1.08 -23.30 -21.48
C SER A 385 -1.67 -22.48 -22.63
N GLN A 386 -2.85 -21.88 -22.41
CA GLN A 386 -3.58 -21.08 -23.39
C GLN A 386 -3.31 -19.58 -23.24
N TRP A 387 -2.56 -19.18 -22.22
CA TRP A 387 -2.22 -17.77 -21.98
C TRP A 387 -1.33 -17.22 -23.11
N ASN A 388 -1.95 -16.55 -24.06
CA ASN A 388 -1.24 -15.89 -25.15
C ASN A 388 -0.83 -14.46 -24.75
N LEU A 389 0.04 -14.36 -23.76
CA LEU A 389 0.47 -13.06 -23.19
C LEU A 389 1.59 -12.38 -23.99
N GLY A 390 2.04 -13.02 -25.09
CA GLY A 390 3.15 -12.56 -25.90
C GLY A 390 4.52 -12.78 -25.21
N THR A 391 5.58 -12.82 -25.99
CA THR A 391 6.94 -12.85 -25.47
C THR A 391 7.30 -11.46 -24.99
N SER A 392 7.49 -11.29 -23.67
CA SER A 392 8.08 -10.07 -23.13
C SER A 392 9.57 -10.10 -23.41
N ASP A 393 9.98 -9.65 -24.59
CA ASP A 393 11.37 -9.24 -24.74
C ASP A 393 11.54 -7.94 -23.94
N VAL A 394 11.92 -8.10 -22.68
CA VAL A 394 12.20 -6.99 -21.77
C VAL A 394 13.66 -6.69 -21.93
N GLY A 395 13.98 -5.82 -22.91
CA GLY A 395 15.33 -5.31 -23.10
C GLY A 395 15.83 -4.47 -21.92
N ASP A 396 17.13 -4.29 -21.83
CA ASP A 396 17.74 -3.38 -20.86
C ASP A 396 17.22 -1.94 -21.06
N THR A 397 17.10 -1.19 -19.95
CA THR A 397 16.72 0.21 -19.98
C THR A 397 17.82 1.10 -19.42
N GLU A 398 18.11 2.20 -20.10
CA GLU A 398 19.06 3.21 -19.64
C GLU A 398 18.42 4.25 -18.70
N LEU A 399 17.10 4.20 -18.52
CA LEU A 399 16.38 5.14 -17.67
C LEU A 399 16.82 5.01 -16.20
N GLU A 400 17.04 6.13 -15.56
CA GLU A 400 17.39 6.24 -14.13
C GLU A 400 18.73 5.57 -13.74
N LEU A 401 19.59 5.26 -14.68
CA LEU A 401 20.95 4.80 -14.35
C LEU A 401 21.69 5.87 -13.54
N ARG A 402 22.51 5.41 -12.61
CA ARG A 402 23.50 6.27 -11.96
C ARG A 402 24.52 6.69 -13.01
N SER A 403 24.91 7.94 -13.00
CA SER A 403 26.10 8.36 -13.74
C SER A 403 27.25 7.46 -13.28
N LYS A 404 27.87 6.74 -14.21
CA LYS A 404 29.11 6.02 -13.92
C LYS A 404 30.17 7.07 -13.66
N PHE A 405 30.49 7.31 -12.39
CA PHE A 405 31.73 7.98 -12.05
C PHE A 405 32.84 6.96 -12.23
N THR A 406 33.43 6.92 -13.37
CA THR A 406 34.77 6.37 -13.49
C THR A 406 35.65 7.43 -12.85
N LEU A 407 36.03 7.22 -11.59
CA LEU A 407 37.20 7.84 -11.03
C LEU A 407 38.37 7.24 -11.81
N LEU A 408 38.66 7.84 -12.95
CA LEU A 408 39.97 7.70 -13.58
C LEU A 408 40.93 8.44 -12.66
N ILE A 409 41.42 7.76 -11.63
CA ILE A 409 42.69 8.07 -11.02
C ILE A 409 43.69 7.58 -12.09
N ASN A 410 43.88 8.36 -13.11
CA ASN A 410 45.04 8.21 -13.93
C ASN A 410 46.23 8.42 -12.99
N GLU A 411 47.15 7.46 -13.03
CA GLU A 411 48.51 7.69 -12.65
C GLU A 411 48.91 9.09 -13.01
N MET A 412 49.46 9.84 -12.10
CA MET A 412 49.96 11.17 -12.33
C MET A 412 50.82 11.11 -13.61
N SER A 413 50.21 11.46 -14.72
CA SER A 413 50.96 11.72 -15.91
C SER A 413 51.81 12.95 -15.59
N SER A 414 53.08 12.85 -15.83
CA SER A 414 54.08 13.90 -15.65
C SER A 414 53.80 15.19 -16.49
N ASP A 415 52.64 15.26 -17.08
CA ASP A 415 52.18 16.35 -17.95
C ASP A 415 51.02 17.04 -17.22
N GLY A 416 51.25 18.22 -16.67
CA GLY A 416 50.42 19.05 -15.78
C GLY A 416 49.01 19.38 -16.22
N SER A 417 48.31 18.46 -16.87
CA SER A 417 46.88 18.62 -17.20
C SER A 417 46.04 18.29 -15.96
N VAL A 418 45.45 19.32 -15.39
CA VAL A 418 44.47 19.26 -14.32
C VAL A 418 43.37 18.27 -14.68
N ASN A 419 43.22 17.29 -13.84
CA ASN A 419 42.21 16.26 -14.06
C ASN A 419 40.82 16.91 -14.06
N ILE A 420 40.20 17.02 -15.24
CA ILE A 420 38.87 17.61 -15.48
C ILE A 420 37.81 17.01 -14.50
N VAL A 421 37.95 15.72 -14.17
CA VAL A 421 37.07 15.01 -13.23
C VAL A 421 37.16 15.58 -11.81
N PHE A 422 38.35 16.03 -11.38
CA PHE A 422 38.51 16.57 -10.03
C PHE A 422 37.90 17.99 -9.94
N ARG A 423 37.97 18.77 -11.02
CA ARG A 423 37.33 20.08 -11.11
C ARG A 423 35.78 19.94 -11.05
N GLU A 424 35.22 19.03 -11.84
CA GLU A 424 33.78 18.73 -11.79
C GLU A 424 33.32 18.25 -10.39
N LEU A 425 34.19 17.51 -9.69
CA LEU A 425 33.91 17.08 -8.32
C LEU A 425 33.83 18.28 -7.38
N LEU A 426 34.79 19.23 -7.48
CA LEU A 426 34.80 20.44 -6.65
C LEU A 426 33.56 21.33 -6.87
N GLU A 427 33.13 21.50 -8.11
CA GLU A 427 31.96 22.31 -8.46
C GLU A 427 30.61 21.68 -8.02
N ARG A 428 30.58 20.37 -7.76
CA ARG A 428 29.37 19.64 -7.46
C ARG A 428 28.90 19.75 -6.01
N PHE A 429 29.78 20.11 -5.08
CA PHE A 429 29.46 20.17 -3.66
C PHE A 429 29.30 21.61 -3.19
N SER A 430 28.12 21.92 -2.63
CA SER A 430 27.84 23.20 -1.99
C SER A 430 28.38 23.31 -0.54
N SER A 431 28.86 22.20 0.04
CA SER A 431 29.39 22.11 1.39
C SER A 431 30.83 21.60 1.40
N PHE A 432 31.75 22.44 1.89
CA PHE A 432 33.16 22.09 2.03
C PHE A 432 33.38 20.83 2.89
N THR A 433 32.71 20.73 4.03
CA THR A 433 32.83 19.57 4.92
C THR A 433 32.39 18.27 4.24
N ARG A 434 31.33 18.34 3.43
CA ARG A 434 30.85 17.17 2.68
C ARG A 434 31.83 16.79 1.57
N LEU A 435 32.39 17.75 0.88
CA LEU A 435 33.42 17.53 -0.13
C LEU A 435 34.65 16.84 0.49
N MET A 436 35.17 17.36 1.61
CA MET A 436 36.35 16.77 2.28
C MET A 436 36.13 15.33 2.68
N ARG A 437 34.96 15.01 3.24
CA ARG A 437 34.59 13.61 3.58
C ARG A 437 34.57 12.70 2.35
N VAL A 438 34.03 13.17 1.23
CA VAL A 438 34.00 12.38 -0.02
C VAL A 438 35.41 12.16 -0.53
N VAL A 439 36.25 13.22 -0.57
CA VAL A 439 37.65 13.09 -1.00
C VAL A 439 38.44 12.14 -0.10
N ALA A 440 38.25 12.23 1.23
CA ALA A 440 38.88 11.32 2.18
C ALA A 440 38.50 9.85 1.95
N TRP A 441 37.23 9.56 1.73
CA TRP A 441 36.80 8.21 1.41
C TRP A 441 37.38 7.70 0.08
N VAL A 442 37.40 8.53 -0.97
CA VAL A 442 37.96 8.20 -2.27
C VAL A 442 39.45 7.92 -2.13
N TYR A 443 40.21 8.78 -1.47
CA TYR A 443 41.63 8.62 -1.24
C TYR A 443 41.94 7.29 -0.52
N ARG A 444 41.20 7.02 0.56
CA ARG A 444 41.30 5.76 1.31
C ARG A 444 41.02 4.50 0.48
N MET A 445 40.06 4.59 -0.44
CA MET A 445 39.76 3.45 -1.33
C MET A 445 40.87 3.20 -2.33
N CYS A 446 41.61 4.24 -2.68
CA CYS A 446 42.69 4.18 -3.68
C CYS A 446 44.03 3.79 -3.05
N ASP A 447 44.30 4.18 -1.81
CA ASP A 447 45.52 3.83 -1.12
C ASP A 447 45.45 2.43 -0.50
N ARG A 448 46.03 1.44 -1.19
CA ARG A 448 46.11 0.04 -0.76
C ARG A 448 46.88 -0.20 0.52
N LYS A 449 47.63 0.78 1.01
CA LYS A 449 48.44 0.70 2.24
C LYS A 449 47.68 1.07 3.51
N ILE A 450 46.51 1.75 3.39
CA ILE A 450 45.72 2.18 4.54
C ILE A 450 44.84 1.04 5.05
N LYS A 451 44.96 0.71 6.34
CA LYS A 451 44.06 -0.27 6.99
C LYS A 451 42.62 0.18 6.89
N ARG A 452 41.73 -0.67 6.38
CA ARG A 452 40.28 -0.38 6.23
C ARG A 452 39.62 -0.17 7.59
N LYS A 453 39.55 1.07 8.04
CA LYS A 453 38.67 1.47 9.16
C LYS A 453 37.28 1.79 8.63
N VAL A 454 36.25 1.53 9.41
CA VAL A 454 34.84 1.78 9.03
C VAL A 454 34.44 3.25 9.11
N TYR A 455 35.28 4.09 9.74
CA TYR A 455 35.02 5.53 9.94
C TYR A 455 36.24 6.34 9.50
N LEU A 456 36.00 7.61 9.14
CA LEU A 456 37.07 8.57 8.85
C LEU A 456 37.57 9.16 10.19
N ASP A 457 38.88 9.26 10.35
CA ASP A 457 39.49 9.99 11.45
C ASP A 457 39.95 11.41 11.01
N VAL A 458 40.52 12.16 11.94
CA VAL A 458 40.93 13.55 11.67
C VAL A 458 42.05 13.60 10.63
N ALA A 459 42.99 12.66 10.70
CA ALA A 459 44.08 12.58 9.75
C ALA A 459 43.62 12.35 8.30
N ASP A 460 42.56 11.54 8.11
CA ASP A 460 41.96 11.32 6.78
C ASP A 460 41.37 12.62 6.20
N ILE A 461 40.76 13.44 7.06
CA ILE A 461 40.17 14.72 6.63
C ILE A 461 41.26 15.75 6.32
N GLU A 462 42.32 15.80 7.14
CA GLU A 462 43.47 16.69 6.91
C GLU A 462 44.19 16.34 5.60
N GLU A 463 44.40 15.06 5.32
CA GLU A 463 44.99 14.62 4.06
C GLU A 463 44.09 14.98 2.87
N ALA A 464 42.77 14.81 3.00
CA ALA A 464 41.83 15.23 1.96
C ALA A 464 41.87 16.74 1.70
N VAL A 465 42.02 17.57 2.73
CA VAL A 465 42.19 19.00 2.61
C VAL A 465 43.47 19.34 1.85
N LEU A 466 44.59 18.68 2.19
CA LEU A 466 45.87 18.87 1.51
C LEU A 466 45.80 18.48 0.02
N ILE A 467 45.11 17.38 -0.31
CA ILE A 467 44.90 16.94 -1.68
C ILE A 467 44.11 17.99 -2.47
N VAL A 468 43.03 18.53 -1.89
CA VAL A 468 42.23 19.57 -2.55
C VAL A 468 43.03 20.84 -2.72
N ILE A 469 43.75 21.32 -1.70
CA ILE A 469 44.59 22.51 -1.78
C ILE A 469 45.67 22.37 -2.86
N ARG A 470 46.40 21.25 -2.86
CA ARG A 470 47.43 20.99 -3.89
C ARG A 470 46.85 21.05 -5.30
N ASN A 471 45.70 20.41 -5.55
CA ASN A 471 45.07 20.45 -6.87
C ASN A 471 44.63 21.86 -7.26
N VAL A 472 44.08 22.64 -6.33
CA VAL A 472 43.70 24.04 -6.61
C VAL A 472 44.94 24.90 -6.88
N GLN A 473 46.02 24.71 -6.13
CA GLN A 473 47.29 25.40 -6.34
C GLN A 473 47.92 25.04 -7.68
N ASP A 474 47.88 23.75 -8.07
CA ASP A 474 48.41 23.29 -9.37
C ASP A 474 47.70 23.95 -10.55
N VAL A 475 46.40 24.29 -10.40
CA VAL A 475 45.64 25.05 -11.40
C VAL A 475 45.99 26.54 -11.36
N ALA A 476 45.94 27.12 -10.13
CA ALA A 476 46.05 28.58 -9.97
C ALA A 476 47.47 29.10 -10.24
N PHE A 477 48.49 28.27 -9.97
CA PHE A 477 49.92 28.64 -10.09
C PHE A 477 50.67 27.75 -11.08
N HIS A 478 49.98 27.30 -12.13
CA HIS A 478 50.57 26.41 -13.14
C HIS A 478 51.80 27.00 -13.80
N ASP A 479 51.71 28.26 -14.24
CA ASP A 479 52.76 28.92 -14.95
C ASP A 479 54.00 29.20 -14.10
N GLU A 480 53.75 29.62 -12.83
CA GLU A 480 54.83 29.86 -11.87
C GLU A 480 55.55 28.55 -11.50
N ARG A 481 54.80 27.46 -11.40
CA ARG A 481 55.35 26.12 -11.07
C ARG A 481 56.19 25.59 -12.25
N VAL A 482 55.72 25.76 -13.47
CA VAL A 482 56.49 25.40 -14.67
C VAL A 482 57.77 26.22 -14.75
N ALA A 483 57.71 27.54 -14.51
CA ALA A 483 58.87 28.41 -14.47
C ALA A 483 59.89 27.95 -13.43
N LEU A 484 59.46 27.60 -12.20
CA LEU A 484 60.34 27.09 -11.15
C LEU A 484 60.97 25.73 -11.50
N LEU A 485 60.24 24.84 -12.10
CA LEU A 485 60.75 23.51 -12.53
C LEU A 485 61.72 23.61 -13.69
N THR A 486 61.59 24.61 -14.53
CA THR A 486 62.46 24.90 -15.70
C THR A 486 63.61 25.84 -15.35
N GLY A 487 63.73 26.29 -14.08
CA GLY A 487 64.79 27.23 -13.66
C GLY A 487 64.65 28.63 -14.19
N GLN A 488 63.46 29.03 -14.63
CA GLN A 488 63.16 30.38 -15.08
C GLN A 488 62.76 31.31 -13.94
N CYS A 489 63.11 32.60 -14.02
CA CYS A 489 62.69 33.59 -13.02
C CYS A 489 61.20 33.88 -13.15
N ILE A 490 60.52 33.90 -12.00
CA ILE A 490 59.09 34.30 -11.90
C ILE A 490 59.05 35.83 -12.06
N GLU A 491 58.26 36.36 -13.00
CA GLU A 491 58.04 37.80 -13.15
C GLU A 491 57.31 38.35 -11.91
N LYS A 492 57.86 39.42 -11.30
CA LYS A 492 57.39 40.05 -10.06
C LYS A 492 56.11 40.87 -10.17
N ASN A 493 55.24 40.63 -11.15
CA ASN A 493 54.03 41.40 -11.40
C ASN A 493 52.77 40.51 -11.38
N ARG A 494 52.38 40.07 -10.14
CA ARG A 494 50.95 39.82 -9.84
C ARG A 494 50.71 39.91 -8.33
#